data_e88b831863773392a1f1448dfa0a71c1
#
_entry.id   e88b831863773392a1f1448dfa0a71c1
#
_cell.length_a   1.000
_cell.length_b   1.000
_cell.length_c   1.000
_cell.angle_alpha   90.00
_cell.angle_beta   90.00
_cell.angle_gamma   90.00
#
_symmetry.space_group_name_H-M   'P 1'
#
loop_
_entity.id
_entity.type
_entity.pdbx_description
1 polymer ?
#
loop_
_entity_poly.entity_id
_entity_poly.type
_entity_poly.pdbx_seq_one_letter_code
_entity_poly.pdbx_strand_id
1 'polypeptide(L)'
;IFFSFCIIFVHPALADKMAESPELFDTAFTLQERLDIPDGFVQREMVYISILLGTLVLCLFFFFMQRRMKKLRERDRERYLQLLEGILDNLPIAAKVKDVNDGMRYTFWNKKAEELFECSAREAIGKTDFETMPEAAALIRKEDEELVKTGIPQEGIRRFFTKKNEERFTFQNNNFIKLSDGRKWIVYTAWDITDLKIMERKLRLAKEEAEESNRIKSAFLANMSHEIRTPLNAIVGFSSILATEVSEEERVEYLDIIERNNELLLQLINDILDLSKIEAGTLEYVYANVDINKMVSEIEQATSIRLTNKDVRLVTVTPLPGLLLYTDQRRITQVFNNFISNALKFTAAGSITIGYGMPENSYIRFYVTDTGTGISSENAQGIFNRFVKLDSFKQGTGLGLAISQNIVKELKGEIGVESQLSKGSTFWFTLPFYKMDAHRSIFP
;
A
#
# COMPACT_ATOMS: atom_id res chain seq x y z
N ILE A 1 -27.76 -18.81 6.93
CA ILE A 1 -26.29 -18.73 6.96
C ILE A 1 -25.77 -19.41 8.23
N PHE A 2 -26.30 -19.10 9.42
CA PHE A 2 -25.89 -19.70 10.70
C PHE A 2 -26.12 -21.22 10.73
N PHE A 3 -27.26 -21.70 10.24
CA PHE A 3 -27.58 -23.13 10.13
C PHE A 3 -26.73 -23.87 9.11
N SER A 4 -26.38 -23.22 7.99
CA SER A 4 -25.54 -23.82 6.95
C SER A 4 -24.10 -23.98 7.40
N PHE A 5 -23.54 -23.05 8.17
CA PHE A 5 -22.19 -23.13 8.72
C PHE A 5 -22.05 -24.22 9.80
N CYS A 6 -23.04 -24.38 10.67
CA CYS A 6 -23.06 -25.45 11.68
C CYS A 6 -23.14 -26.85 11.06
N ILE A 7 -23.82 -27.01 9.92
CA ILE A 7 -23.95 -28.29 9.21
C ILE A 7 -22.62 -28.72 8.55
N ILE A 8 -21.82 -27.79 8.06
CA ILE A 8 -20.51 -28.08 7.42
C ILE A 8 -19.50 -28.67 8.41
N PHE A 9 -19.53 -28.24 9.68
CA PHE A 9 -18.61 -28.74 10.70
C PHE A 9 -19.05 -30.05 11.35
N VAL A 10 -20.33 -30.43 11.23
CA VAL A 10 -20.90 -31.62 11.89
C VAL A 10 -21.00 -32.85 10.96
N HIS A 11 -20.95 -32.66 9.64
CA HIS A 11 -21.09 -33.79 8.71
C HIS A 11 -20.12 -33.68 7.51
N PRO A 12 -19.02 -34.50 7.50
CA PRO A 12 -17.99 -34.46 6.43
C PRO A 12 -18.53 -34.59 5.01
N ALA A 13 -19.60 -35.38 4.82
CA ALA A 13 -20.23 -35.58 3.51
C ALA A 13 -20.98 -34.33 2.96
N LEU A 14 -21.23 -33.30 3.78
CA LEU A 14 -21.80 -32.02 3.32
C LEU A 14 -20.70 -31.01 2.92
N ALA A 15 -19.53 -31.11 3.53
CA ALA A 15 -18.39 -30.29 3.17
C ALA A 15 -17.93 -30.54 1.73
N ASP A 16 -17.91 -31.80 1.29
CA ASP A 16 -17.57 -32.16 -0.08
C ASP A 16 -18.58 -31.64 -1.12
N LYS A 17 -19.88 -31.65 -0.81
CA LYS A 17 -20.92 -31.09 -1.69
C LYS A 17 -20.90 -29.58 -1.83
N MET A 18 -20.37 -28.85 -0.84
CA MET A 18 -20.29 -27.38 -0.89
C MET A 18 -19.00 -26.90 -1.56
N ALA A 19 -17.94 -27.74 -1.63
CA ALA A 19 -16.74 -27.44 -2.40
C ALA A 19 -16.98 -27.46 -3.93
N GLU A 20 -18.09 -28.09 -4.37
CA GLU A 20 -18.48 -28.17 -5.78
C GLU A 20 -19.38 -27.02 -6.27
N SER A 21 -19.75 -26.06 -5.39
CA SER A 21 -20.64 -24.95 -5.76
C SER A 21 -20.01 -23.59 -5.47
N PRO A 22 -19.27 -23.01 -6.44
CA PRO A 22 -18.64 -21.67 -6.29
C PRO A 22 -19.63 -20.54 -6.00
N GLU A 23 -20.89 -20.69 -6.45
CA GLU A 23 -21.94 -19.66 -6.32
C GLU A 23 -22.37 -19.35 -4.87
N LEU A 24 -22.16 -20.26 -3.93
CA LEU A 24 -22.51 -20.03 -2.51
C LEU A 24 -21.48 -19.16 -1.78
N PHE A 25 -20.24 -19.17 -2.24
CA PHE A 25 -19.17 -18.31 -1.69
C PHE A 25 -19.36 -16.85 -2.14
N ASP A 26 -19.72 -16.63 -3.40
CA ASP A 26 -20.04 -15.31 -3.97
C ASP A 26 -21.27 -14.68 -3.33
N THR A 27 -22.28 -15.50 -2.96
CA THR A 27 -23.51 -15.00 -2.29
C THR A 27 -23.23 -14.54 -0.85
N ALA A 28 -22.31 -15.18 -0.15
CA ALA A 28 -21.92 -14.78 1.21
C ALA A 28 -21.12 -13.46 1.20
N PHE A 29 -20.23 -13.29 0.23
CA PHE A 29 -19.43 -12.08 0.04
C PHE A 29 -20.29 -10.87 -0.36
N THR A 30 -21.25 -11.07 -1.28
CA THR A 30 -22.20 -10.04 -1.72
C THR A 30 -23.21 -9.63 -0.63
N LEU A 31 -23.54 -10.52 0.32
CA LEU A 31 -24.39 -10.21 1.46
C LEU A 31 -23.63 -9.39 2.53
N GLN A 32 -22.34 -9.62 2.69
CA GLN A 32 -21.50 -8.86 3.61
C GLN A 32 -21.34 -7.39 3.14
N GLU A 33 -21.16 -7.18 1.85
CA GLU A 33 -21.09 -5.85 1.23
C GLU A 33 -22.44 -5.07 1.32
N ARG A 34 -23.57 -5.80 1.22
CA ARG A 34 -24.93 -5.19 1.31
C ARG A 34 -25.36 -4.79 2.72
N LEU A 35 -24.76 -5.40 3.75
CA LEU A 35 -25.19 -5.20 5.15
C LEU A 35 -24.29 -4.21 5.91
N ASP A 36 -23.27 -3.64 5.27
CA ASP A 36 -22.34 -2.66 5.86
C ASP A 36 -21.75 -3.11 7.22
N ILE A 37 -21.48 -4.44 7.35
CA ILE A 37 -20.98 -5.03 8.57
C ILE A 37 -19.45 -4.84 8.61
N PRO A 38 -18.89 -4.21 9.65
CA PRO A 38 -17.46 -4.03 9.77
C PRO A 38 -16.72 -5.37 9.75
N ASP A 39 -15.69 -5.51 8.92
CA ASP A 39 -14.90 -6.75 8.73
C ASP A 39 -14.40 -7.38 10.05
N GLY A 40 -14.11 -6.55 11.05
CA GLY A 40 -13.71 -7.01 12.38
C GLY A 40 -14.84 -7.64 13.22
N PHE A 41 -16.11 -7.41 12.89
CA PHE A 41 -17.25 -7.93 13.66
C PHE A 41 -17.48 -9.41 13.34
N VAL A 42 -17.50 -9.78 12.06
CA VAL A 42 -17.74 -11.18 11.61
C VAL A 42 -16.59 -12.10 12.08
N GLN A 43 -15.34 -11.63 11.99
CA GLN A 43 -14.18 -12.40 12.49
C GLN A 43 -14.24 -12.59 14.01
N ARG A 44 -14.61 -11.56 14.76
CA ARG A 44 -14.73 -11.63 16.20
C ARG A 44 -15.82 -12.61 16.64
N GLU A 45 -16.99 -12.57 16.00
CA GLU A 45 -18.09 -13.49 16.27
C GLU A 45 -17.75 -14.95 15.89
N MET A 46 -17.04 -15.18 14.78
CA MET A 46 -16.58 -16.51 14.37
C MET A 46 -15.59 -17.10 15.40
N VAL A 47 -14.69 -16.29 15.93
CA VAL A 47 -13.77 -16.70 17.02
C VAL A 47 -14.56 -17.03 18.29
N TYR A 48 -15.53 -16.18 18.69
CA TYR A 48 -16.38 -16.44 19.84
C TYR A 48 -17.19 -17.73 19.70
N ILE A 49 -17.78 -17.99 18.55
CA ILE A 49 -18.58 -19.19 18.29
C ILE A 49 -17.71 -20.46 18.34
N SER A 50 -16.53 -20.41 17.74
CA SER A 50 -15.60 -21.55 17.74
C SER A 50 -15.13 -21.88 19.16
N ILE A 51 -14.92 -20.87 19.99
CA ILE A 51 -14.52 -21.01 21.39
C ILE A 51 -15.68 -21.50 22.24
N LEU A 52 -16.88 -20.97 22.03
CA LEU A 52 -18.09 -21.43 22.71
C LEU A 52 -18.36 -22.90 22.39
N LEU A 53 -18.15 -23.33 21.14
CA LEU A 53 -18.27 -24.73 20.74
C LEU A 53 -17.17 -25.58 21.39
N GLY A 54 -15.93 -25.14 21.41
CA GLY A 54 -14.82 -25.85 22.07
C GLY A 54 -15.00 -25.97 23.58
N THR A 55 -15.43 -24.89 24.23
CA THR A 55 -15.72 -24.91 25.69
C THR A 55 -16.97 -25.72 26.00
N LEU A 56 -18.00 -25.68 25.14
CA LEU A 56 -19.21 -26.50 25.29
C LEU A 56 -18.90 -28.00 25.15
N VAL A 57 -18.06 -28.37 24.17
CA VAL A 57 -17.61 -29.76 23.97
C VAL A 57 -16.81 -30.25 25.18
N LEU A 58 -15.93 -29.43 25.72
CA LEU A 58 -15.17 -29.72 26.92
C LEU A 58 -16.07 -29.86 28.15
N CYS A 59 -17.02 -28.97 28.35
CA CYS A 59 -17.99 -29.03 29.45
C CYS A 59 -18.91 -30.25 29.37
N LEU A 60 -19.44 -30.55 28.20
CA LEU A 60 -20.25 -31.74 27.96
C LEU A 60 -19.45 -33.03 28.19
N PHE A 61 -18.19 -33.04 27.76
CA PHE A 61 -17.29 -34.15 27.95
C PHE A 61 -16.99 -34.38 29.47
N PHE A 62 -16.70 -33.31 30.22
CA PHE A 62 -16.52 -33.41 31.70
C PHE A 62 -17.80 -33.82 32.40
N PHE A 63 -18.97 -33.34 31.96
CA PHE A 63 -20.25 -33.71 32.55
C PHE A 63 -20.60 -35.20 32.33
N PHE A 64 -20.38 -35.72 31.12
CA PHE A 64 -20.56 -37.14 30.83
C PHE A 64 -19.57 -38.02 31.55
N MET A 65 -18.33 -37.56 31.76
CA MET A 65 -17.32 -38.27 32.51
C MET A 65 -17.67 -38.42 33.99
N GLN A 66 -18.16 -37.40 34.65
CA GLN A 66 -18.59 -37.49 36.04
C GLN A 66 -19.70 -38.52 36.27
N ARG A 67 -20.69 -38.60 35.34
CA ARG A 67 -21.75 -39.60 35.42
C ARG A 67 -21.30 -41.03 35.15
N ARG A 68 -20.32 -41.24 34.30
CA ARG A 68 -19.80 -42.54 33.94
C ARG A 68 -18.73 -43.03 34.93
N MET A 69 -17.90 -42.16 35.46
CA MET A 69 -16.86 -42.50 36.46
C MET A 69 -17.46 -43.10 37.76
N LYS A 70 -18.66 -42.74 38.12
CA LYS A 70 -19.38 -43.39 39.25
C LYS A 70 -19.74 -44.85 38.97
N LYS A 71 -19.73 -45.29 37.73
CA LYS A 71 -20.16 -46.66 37.32
C LYS A 71 -19.04 -47.57 36.86
N LEU A 72 -17.80 -47.05 36.76
CA LEU A 72 -16.71 -47.84 36.19
C LEU A 72 -15.76 -48.35 37.28
N ARG A 73 -15.53 -49.65 37.23
CA ARG A 73 -14.52 -50.33 38.05
C ARG A 73 -13.10 -49.90 37.62
N GLU A 74 -12.13 -50.05 38.50
CA GLU A 74 -10.73 -49.58 38.35
C GLU A 74 -10.05 -49.98 37.00
N ARG A 75 -10.44 -51.10 36.39
CA ARG A 75 -9.87 -51.53 35.06
C ARG A 75 -10.20 -50.65 33.89
N ASP A 76 -11.29 -49.93 33.94
CA ASP A 76 -11.66 -49.01 32.83
C ASP A 76 -11.04 -47.65 33.03
N ARG A 77 -10.57 -47.32 34.25
CA ARG A 77 -10.00 -46.01 34.60
C ARG A 77 -8.72 -45.69 33.78
N GLU A 78 -7.82 -46.64 33.63
CA GLU A 78 -6.59 -46.46 32.86
C GLU A 78 -6.87 -46.26 31.35
N ARG A 79 -7.83 -47.01 30.81
CA ARG A 79 -8.25 -46.85 29.39
C ARG A 79 -8.86 -45.49 29.13
N TYR A 80 -9.64 -44.96 30.09
CA TYR A 80 -10.25 -43.65 29.99
C TYR A 80 -9.23 -42.54 30.10
N LEU A 81 -8.24 -42.67 30.98
CA LEU A 81 -7.16 -41.67 31.07
C LEU A 81 -6.35 -41.63 29.78
N GLN A 82 -6.00 -42.78 29.21
CA GLN A 82 -5.30 -42.84 27.93
C GLN A 82 -6.13 -42.26 26.75
N LEU A 83 -7.44 -42.52 26.74
CA LEU A 83 -8.32 -41.95 25.75
C LEU A 83 -8.42 -40.42 25.89
N LEU A 84 -8.52 -39.93 27.11
CA LEU A 84 -8.52 -38.52 27.46
C LEU A 84 -7.24 -37.79 27.03
N GLU A 85 -6.10 -38.34 27.40
CA GLU A 85 -4.79 -37.83 26.97
C GLU A 85 -4.71 -37.82 25.45
N GLY A 86 -5.12 -38.90 24.81
CA GLY A 86 -5.12 -38.98 23.33
C GLY A 86 -6.03 -37.97 22.68
N ILE A 87 -7.22 -37.70 23.24
CA ILE A 87 -8.13 -36.65 22.73
C ILE A 87 -7.52 -35.27 22.97
N LEU A 88 -7.05 -34.99 24.16
CA LEU A 88 -6.49 -33.68 24.55
C LEU A 88 -5.19 -33.37 23.76
N ASP A 89 -4.39 -34.40 23.48
CA ASP A 89 -3.18 -34.26 22.66
C ASP A 89 -3.45 -34.03 21.17
N ASN A 90 -4.60 -34.49 20.67
CA ASN A 90 -5.01 -34.27 19.28
C ASN A 90 -5.89 -33.01 19.09
N LEU A 91 -6.25 -32.31 20.17
CA LEU A 91 -6.93 -31.02 20.03
C LEU A 91 -5.99 -29.98 19.43
N PRO A 92 -6.47 -29.14 18.47
CA PRO A 92 -5.66 -28.09 17.85
C PRO A 92 -5.43 -26.85 18.78
N ILE A 93 -5.68 -27.02 20.06
CA ILE A 93 -5.52 -25.98 21.10
C ILE A 93 -4.51 -26.46 22.16
N ALA A 94 -3.68 -25.53 22.59
CA ALA A 94 -2.83 -25.74 23.76
C ALA A 94 -3.70 -25.76 25.02
N ALA A 95 -3.58 -26.83 25.82
CA ALA A 95 -4.31 -26.96 27.07
C ALA A 95 -3.32 -27.28 28.19
N LYS A 96 -3.48 -26.55 29.29
CA LYS A 96 -2.70 -26.75 30.53
C LYS A 96 -3.57 -26.55 31.77
N VAL A 97 -3.27 -27.26 32.84
CA VAL A 97 -4.02 -27.20 34.11
C VAL A 97 -3.05 -27.00 35.26
N LYS A 98 -3.41 -26.09 36.17
CA LYS A 98 -2.69 -25.88 37.44
C LYS A 98 -3.54 -26.32 38.61
N ASP A 99 -2.89 -26.91 39.63
CA ASP A 99 -3.51 -27.17 40.92
C ASP A 99 -3.29 -25.98 41.87
N VAL A 100 -4.41 -25.33 42.22
CA VAL A 100 -4.40 -24.18 43.13
C VAL A 100 -4.00 -24.60 44.53
N ASN A 101 -4.36 -25.79 44.94
CA ASN A 101 -4.09 -26.32 46.26
C ASN A 101 -2.63 -26.78 46.46
N ASP A 102 -1.93 -27.06 45.35
CA ASP A 102 -0.51 -27.41 45.29
C ASP A 102 0.36 -26.25 44.78
N GLY A 103 0.11 -25.05 45.27
CA GLY A 103 0.95 -23.88 44.96
C GLY A 103 0.96 -23.42 43.50
N MET A 104 -0.10 -23.68 42.72
CA MET A 104 -0.20 -23.36 41.32
C MET A 104 0.79 -24.12 40.41
N ARG A 105 1.05 -25.40 40.76
CA ARG A 105 1.88 -26.27 39.92
C ARG A 105 1.07 -26.83 38.77
N TYR A 106 1.73 -26.98 37.61
CA TYR A 106 1.14 -27.62 36.47
C TYR A 106 0.91 -29.11 36.73
N THR A 107 -0.33 -29.56 36.49
CA THR A 107 -0.74 -30.98 36.62
C THR A 107 -1.05 -31.62 35.30
N PHE A 108 -1.28 -30.80 34.27
CA PHE A 108 -1.54 -31.23 32.94
C PHE A 108 -0.94 -30.25 31.90
N TRP A 109 -0.45 -30.81 30.81
CA TRP A 109 0.18 -30.05 29.69
C TRP A 109 0.11 -30.92 28.44
N ASN A 110 -0.73 -30.54 27.45
CA ASN A 110 -0.90 -31.33 26.23
C ASN A 110 0.21 -31.06 25.20
N LYS A 111 0.25 -31.92 24.18
CA LYS A 111 1.23 -31.83 23.09
C LYS A 111 1.20 -30.48 22.37
N LYS A 112 0.01 -29.88 22.17
CA LYS A 112 -0.10 -28.58 21.54
C LYS A 112 0.46 -27.46 22.40
N ALA A 113 0.39 -27.58 23.71
CA ALA A 113 1.05 -26.66 24.64
C ALA A 113 2.58 -26.80 24.60
N GLU A 114 3.11 -28.04 24.43
CA GLU A 114 4.56 -28.21 24.19
C GLU A 114 5.05 -27.48 22.97
N GLU A 115 4.32 -27.62 21.84
CA GLU A 115 4.64 -26.93 20.59
C GLU A 115 4.56 -25.40 20.71
N LEU A 116 3.47 -24.90 21.31
CA LEU A 116 3.20 -23.48 21.40
C LEU A 116 4.15 -22.73 22.33
N PHE A 117 4.44 -23.33 23.50
CA PHE A 117 5.27 -22.70 24.53
C PHE A 117 6.72 -23.18 24.54
N GLU A 118 7.11 -24.04 23.60
CA GLU A 118 8.46 -24.63 23.49
C GLU A 118 8.96 -25.23 24.80
N CYS A 119 8.05 -25.89 25.54
CA CYS A 119 8.31 -26.52 26.84
C CYS A 119 7.63 -27.87 26.90
N SER A 120 8.38 -28.95 27.11
CA SER A 120 7.81 -30.28 27.19
C SER A 120 6.97 -30.51 28.46
N ALA A 121 5.99 -31.40 28.38
CA ALA A 121 5.18 -31.76 29.54
C ALA A 121 6.05 -32.26 30.73
N ARG A 122 7.15 -32.96 30.43
CA ARG A 122 8.12 -33.44 31.43
C ARG A 122 8.82 -32.29 32.18
N GLU A 123 9.04 -31.18 31.45
CA GLU A 123 9.66 -30.00 32.03
C GLU A 123 8.65 -29.13 32.77
N ALA A 124 7.38 -29.15 32.38
CA ALA A 124 6.34 -28.29 32.94
C ALA A 124 5.61 -28.89 34.14
N ILE A 125 5.26 -30.19 34.08
CA ILE A 125 4.48 -30.85 35.14
C ILE A 125 5.23 -30.82 36.48
N GLY A 126 4.53 -30.46 37.55
CA GLY A 126 5.06 -30.29 38.87
C GLY A 126 5.77 -28.97 39.15
N LYS A 127 5.92 -28.12 38.11
CA LYS A 127 6.55 -26.79 38.21
C LYS A 127 5.53 -25.67 38.18
N THR A 128 5.98 -24.49 38.59
CA THR A 128 5.22 -23.24 38.54
C THR A 128 5.60 -22.41 37.32
N ASP A 129 4.88 -21.29 37.06
CA ASP A 129 5.22 -20.34 36.01
C ASP A 129 6.62 -19.75 36.19
N PHE A 130 7.05 -19.52 37.42
CA PHE A 130 8.39 -18.99 37.71
C PHE A 130 9.53 -19.89 37.24
N GLU A 131 9.26 -21.19 37.15
CA GLU A 131 10.22 -22.20 36.71
C GLU A 131 10.11 -22.48 35.21
N THR A 132 8.92 -22.28 34.59
CA THR A 132 8.65 -22.61 33.20
C THR A 132 8.70 -21.38 32.26
N MET A 133 8.18 -20.24 32.72
CA MET A 133 8.04 -18.99 31.99
C MET A 133 8.39 -17.77 32.87
N PRO A 134 9.64 -17.63 33.31
CA PRO A 134 10.04 -16.66 34.35
C PRO A 134 9.71 -15.21 33.98
N GLU A 135 9.81 -14.85 32.68
CA GLU A 135 9.54 -13.48 32.23
C GLU A 135 8.07 -13.07 32.38
N ALA A 136 7.13 -14.01 32.19
CA ALA A 136 5.70 -13.76 32.29
C ALA A 136 5.12 -14.16 33.66
N ALA A 137 5.88 -14.86 34.49
CA ALA A 137 5.40 -15.52 35.70
C ALA A 137 4.67 -14.60 36.69
N ALA A 138 5.20 -13.40 36.91
CA ALA A 138 4.61 -12.45 37.87
C ALA A 138 3.23 -11.95 37.40
N LEU A 139 3.08 -11.70 36.09
CA LEU A 139 1.80 -11.29 35.48
C LEU A 139 0.79 -12.43 35.54
N ILE A 140 1.21 -13.64 35.12
CA ILE A 140 0.36 -14.83 35.11
C ILE A 140 -0.12 -15.11 36.55
N ARG A 141 0.77 -15.04 37.54
CA ARG A 141 0.41 -15.27 38.95
C ARG A 141 -0.66 -14.32 39.44
N LYS A 142 -0.53 -13.04 39.13
CA LYS A 142 -1.52 -12.02 39.50
C LYS A 142 -2.89 -12.31 38.86
N GLU A 143 -2.92 -12.68 37.62
CA GLU A 143 -4.15 -13.04 36.88
C GLU A 143 -4.78 -14.30 37.47
N ASP A 144 -3.99 -15.31 37.79
CA ASP A 144 -4.45 -16.54 38.46
C ASP A 144 -5.10 -16.27 39.82
N GLU A 145 -4.48 -15.43 40.64
CA GLU A 145 -5.00 -15.05 41.94
C GLU A 145 -6.32 -14.29 41.84
N GLU A 146 -6.44 -13.42 40.85
CA GLU A 146 -7.68 -12.71 40.53
C GLU A 146 -8.77 -13.67 40.05
N LEU A 147 -8.44 -14.61 39.17
CA LEU A 147 -9.34 -15.64 38.67
C LEU A 147 -9.85 -16.53 39.80
N VAL A 148 -8.98 -16.95 40.69
CA VAL A 148 -9.37 -17.75 41.88
C VAL A 148 -10.27 -16.97 42.83
N LYS A 149 -10.01 -15.66 42.99
CA LYS A 149 -10.79 -14.77 43.87
C LYS A 149 -12.17 -14.47 43.33
N THR A 150 -12.27 -14.19 42.04
CA THR A 150 -13.51 -13.76 41.43
C THR A 150 -14.33 -14.92 40.88
N GLY A 151 -13.67 -16.00 40.43
CA GLY A 151 -14.30 -17.11 39.72
C GLY A 151 -14.78 -16.75 38.31
N ILE A 152 -14.46 -15.52 37.85
CA ILE A 152 -14.89 -15.04 36.54
C ILE A 152 -13.86 -15.48 35.47
N PRO A 153 -14.27 -16.21 34.42
CA PRO A 153 -13.38 -16.59 33.34
C PRO A 153 -12.67 -15.39 32.72
N GLN A 154 -11.41 -15.56 32.39
CA GLN A 154 -10.61 -14.54 31.72
C GLN A 154 -10.31 -14.98 30.31
N GLU A 155 -10.62 -14.13 29.35
CA GLU A 155 -10.33 -14.37 27.93
C GLU A 155 -9.63 -13.18 27.29
N GLY A 156 -8.83 -13.44 26.27
CA GLY A 156 -8.18 -12.37 25.54
C GLY A 156 -7.06 -12.83 24.62
N ILE A 157 -6.64 -11.89 23.78
CA ILE A 157 -5.50 -12.11 22.90
C ILE A 157 -4.23 -11.75 23.69
N ARG A 158 -3.28 -12.67 23.68
CA ARG A 158 -1.95 -12.49 24.25
C ARG A 158 -0.90 -12.53 23.17
N ARG A 159 0.05 -11.63 23.27
CA ARG A 159 1.27 -11.62 22.47
C ARG A 159 2.43 -12.08 23.33
N PHE A 160 3.23 -12.99 22.85
CA PHE A 160 4.45 -13.42 23.50
C PHE A 160 5.54 -13.76 22.48
N PHE A 161 6.76 -13.89 22.95
CA PHE A 161 7.88 -14.32 22.14
C PHE A 161 8.32 -15.72 22.56
N THR A 162 8.55 -16.58 21.57
CA THR A 162 9.09 -17.92 21.81
C THR A 162 10.56 -17.83 22.25
N LYS A 163 11.12 -18.95 22.71
CA LYS A 163 12.57 -19.03 23.04
C LYS A 163 13.47 -18.69 21.84
N LYS A 164 12.97 -18.87 20.61
CA LYS A 164 13.65 -18.47 19.36
C LYS A 164 13.43 -17.02 18.99
N ASN A 165 12.79 -16.22 19.85
CA ASN A 165 12.44 -14.83 19.59
C ASN A 165 11.44 -14.64 18.45
N GLU A 166 10.59 -15.63 18.16
CA GLU A 166 9.49 -15.53 17.21
C GLU A 166 8.27 -14.94 17.91
N GLU A 167 7.65 -13.94 17.29
CA GLU A 167 6.41 -13.33 17.78
C GLU A 167 5.24 -14.29 17.55
N ARG A 168 4.46 -14.56 18.59
CA ARG A 168 3.26 -15.41 18.56
C ARG A 168 2.08 -14.67 19.17
N PHE A 169 0.92 -14.95 18.61
CA PHE A 169 -0.36 -14.46 19.11
C PHE A 169 -1.24 -15.64 19.49
N THR A 170 -1.76 -15.61 20.70
CA THR A 170 -2.70 -16.63 21.17
C THR A 170 -4.00 -15.97 21.61
N PHE A 171 -5.11 -16.62 21.32
CA PHE A 171 -6.35 -16.38 22.02
C PHE A 171 -6.42 -17.33 23.20
N GLN A 172 -6.45 -16.78 24.40
CA GLN A 172 -6.44 -17.55 25.65
C GLN A 172 -7.79 -17.44 26.34
N ASN A 173 -8.20 -18.57 26.94
CA ASN A 173 -9.35 -18.63 27.84
C ASN A 173 -8.93 -19.39 29.09
N ASN A 174 -9.04 -18.75 30.27
CA ASN A 174 -8.63 -19.26 31.56
C ASN A 174 -9.87 -19.41 32.45
N ASN A 175 -10.08 -20.61 32.94
CA ASN A 175 -11.26 -20.95 33.76
C ASN A 175 -10.84 -21.52 35.10
N PHE A 176 -11.57 -21.13 36.15
CA PHE A 176 -11.42 -21.66 37.48
C PHE A 176 -12.47 -22.76 37.71
N ILE A 177 -12.02 -23.95 38.16
CA ILE A 177 -12.87 -25.08 38.43
C ILE A 177 -12.69 -25.48 39.91
N LYS A 178 -13.80 -25.52 40.63
CA LYS A 178 -13.84 -26.05 42.00
C LYS A 178 -14.62 -27.36 42.01
N LEU A 179 -13.95 -28.45 42.36
CA LEU A 179 -14.56 -29.77 42.43
C LEU A 179 -15.30 -29.96 43.77
N SER A 180 -16.22 -30.93 43.82
CA SER A 180 -17.00 -31.27 45.01
C SER A 180 -16.17 -31.81 46.16
N ASP A 181 -14.99 -32.36 45.90
CA ASP A 181 -14.02 -32.84 46.87
C ASP A 181 -13.06 -31.75 47.43
N GLY A 182 -13.31 -30.48 47.04
CA GLY A 182 -12.54 -29.32 47.49
C GLY A 182 -11.30 -29.00 46.66
N ARG A 183 -10.93 -29.81 45.69
CA ARG A 183 -9.84 -29.50 44.77
C ARG A 183 -10.19 -28.31 43.89
N LYS A 184 -9.19 -27.48 43.61
CA LYS A 184 -9.33 -26.24 42.81
C LYS A 184 -8.31 -26.26 41.72
N TRP A 185 -8.78 -26.12 40.49
CA TRP A 185 -7.95 -26.10 39.31
C TRP A 185 -8.14 -24.82 38.46
N ILE A 186 -7.09 -24.39 37.82
CA ILE A 186 -7.17 -23.42 36.75
C ILE A 186 -6.88 -24.16 35.44
N VAL A 187 -7.84 -24.09 34.52
CA VAL A 187 -7.74 -24.66 33.19
C VAL A 187 -7.46 -23.53 32.21
N TYR A 188 -6.36 -23.65 31.51
CA TYR A 188 -5.97 -22.74 30.45
C TYR A 188 -6.16 -23.42 29.12
N THR A 189 -6.74 -22.69 28.18
CA THR A 189 -6.75 -23.05 26.75
C THR A 189 -6.18 -21.91 25.96
N ALA A 190 -5.36 -22.22 24.96
CA ALA A 190 -4.77 -21.22 24.09
C ALA A 190 -4.81 -21.69 22.65
N TRP A 191 -5.31 -20.85 21.78
CA TRP A 191 -5.32 -21.06 20.34
C TRP A 191 -4.25 -20.17 19.71
N ASP A 192 -3.36 -20.76 18.93
CA ASP A 192 -2.41 -19.99 18.11
C ASP A 192 -3.15 -19.31 16.97
N ILE A 193 -3.21 -18.01 17.03
CA ILE A 193 -3.85 -17.15 16.01
C ILE A 193 -2.81 -16.31 15.25
N THR A 194 -1.54 -16.72 15.29
CA THR A 194 -0.43 -15.97 14.69
C THR A 194 -0.64 -15.77 13.20
N ASP A 195 -0.94 -16.85 12.47
CA ASP A 195 -1.18 -16.78 11.03
C ASP A 195 -2.38 -15.89 10.69
N LEU A 196 -3.44 -15.99 11.49
CA LEU A 196 -4.63 -15.12 11.35
C LEU A 196 -4.27 -13.64 11.51
N LYS A 197 -3.47 -13.32 12.53
CA LYS A 197 -3.02 -11.93 12.78
C LYS A 197 -2.09 -11.41 11.69
N ILE A 198 -1.23 -12.26 11.15
CA ILE A 198 -0.37 -11.93 10.00
C ILE A 198 -1.22 -11.67 8.75
N MET A 199 -2.20 -12.52 8.47
CA MET A 199 -3.11 -12.36 7.33
C MET A 199 -3.98 -11.10 7.48
N GLU A 200 -4.54 -10.85 8.64
CA GLU A 200 -5.32 -9.64 8.96
C GLU A 200 -4.48 -8.38 8.67
N ARG A 201 -3.23 -8.35 9.14
CA ARG A 201 -2.33 -7.22 8.89
C ARG A 201 -2.02 -7.03 7.41
N LYS A 202 -1.72 -8.11 6.68
CA LYS A 202 -1.47 -8.05 5.24
C LYS A 202 -2.69 -7.55 4.47
N LEU A 203 -3.87 -8.07 4.80
CA LEU A 203 -5.12 -7.66 4.17
C LEU A 203 -5.42 -6.17 4.42
N ARG A 204 -5.22 -5.70 5.64
CA ARG A 204 -5.40 -4.29 5.97
C ARG A 204 -4.48 -3.39 5.16
N LEU A 205 -3.19 -3.72 5.08
CA LEU A 205 -2.23 -2.95 4.29
C LEU A 205 -2.60 -2.93 2.80
N ALA A 206 -2.95 -4.08 2.23
CA ALA A 206 -3.39 -4.16 0.83
C ALA A 206 -4.67 -3.37 0.56
N LYS A 207 -5.61 -3.37 1.52
CA LYS A 207 -6.84 -2.57 1.44
C LYS A 207 -6.53 -1.07 1.46
N GLU A 208 -5.71 -0.62 2.41
CA GLU A 208 -5.29 0.79 2.52
C GLU A 208 -4.60 1.27 1.24
N GLU A 209 -3.72 0.45 0.66
CA GLU A 209 -3.05 0.75 -0.61
C GLU A 209 -4.04 0.83 -1.78
N ALA A 210 -4.99 -0.12 -1.87
CA ALA A 210 -6.01 -0.12 -2.91
C ALA A 210 -6.97 1.08 -2.78
N GLU A 211 -7.38 1.46 -1.58
CA GLU A 211 -8.23 2.62 -1.31
C GLU A 211 -7.52 3.92 -1.69
N GLU A 212 -6.25 4.07 -1.35
CA GLU A 212 -5.47 5.25 -1.72
C GLU A 212 -5.28 5.32 -3.24
N SER A 213 -4.95 4.21 -3.90
CA SER A 213 -4.88 4.14 -5.37
C SER A 213 -6.20 4.55 -6.03
N ASN A 214 -7.33 4.07 -5.50
CA ASN A 214 -8.65 4.41 -6.03
C ASN A 214 -9.02 5.90 -5.78
N ARG A 215 -8.62 6.45 -4.64
CA ARG A 215 -8.78 7.88 -4.32
C ARG A 215 -8.02 8.76 -5.31
N ILE A 216 -6.75 8.41 -5.57
CA ILE A 216 -5.90 9.11 -6.55
C ILE A 216 -6.53 9.04 -7.94
N LYS A 217 -7.00 7.85 -8.35
CA LYS A 217 -7.66 7.65 -9.65
C LYS A 217 -8.95 8.47 -9.79
N SER A 218 -9.77 8.53 -8.75
CA SER A 218 -11.00 9.30 -8.75
C SER A 218 -10.74 10.81 -8.81
N ALA A 219 -9.77 11.30 -8.06
CA ALA A 219 -9.33 12.69 -8.12
C ALA A 219 -8.76 13.04 -9.51
N PHE A 220 -8.01 12.11 -10.11
CA PHE A 220 -7.52 12.24 -11.48
C PHE A 220 -8.66 12.47 -12.48
N LEU A 221 -9.68 11.60 -12.48
CA LEU A 221 -10.81 11.70 -13.42
C LEU A 221 -11.63 13.00 -13.19
N ALA A 222 -11.82 13.42 -11.95
CA ALA A 222 -12.50 14.66 -11.63
C ALA A 222 -11.75 15.88 -12.17
N ASN A 223 -10.42 15.94 -11.94
CA ASN A 223 -9.58 17.01 -12.43
C ASN A 223 -9.53 17.04 -13.95
N MET A 224 -9.42 15.88 -14.61
CA MET A 224 -9.47 15.77 -16.07
C MET A 224 -10.75 16.36 -16.66
N SER A 225 -11.89 15.98 -16.06
CA SER A 225 -13.19 16.50 -16.52
C SER A 225 -13.26 18.02 -16.42
N HIS A 226 -12.68 18.61 -15.39
CA HIS A 226 -12.64 20.06 -15.21
C HIS A 226 -11.70 20.73 -16.25
N GLU A 227 -10.48 20.19 -16.40
CA GLU A 227 -9.48 20.74 -17.32
C GLU A 227 -9.89 20.63 -18.81
N ILE A 228 -10.70 19.61 -19.17
CA ILE A 228 -11.30 19.48 -20.51
C ILE A 228 -12.46 20.47 -20.69
N ARG A 229 -13.31 20.63 -19.67
CA ARG A 229 -14.52 21.45 -19.77
C ARG A 229 -14.20 22.92 -20.00
N THR A 230 -13.19 23.45 -19.34
CA THR A 230 -12.83 24.88 -19.40
C THR A 230 -12.49 25.35 -20.84
N PRO A 231 -11.49 24.74 -21.54
CA PRO A 231 -11.20 25.12 -22.92
C PRO A 231 -12.34 24.80 -23.88
N LEU A 232 -13.05 23.69 -23.68
CA LEU A 232 -14.19 23.32 -24.50
C LEU A 232 -15.31 24.38 -24.43
N ASN A 233 -15.65 24.84 -23.24
CA ASN A 233 -16.63 25.91 -23.08
C ASN A 233 -16.21 27.23 -23.71
N ALA A 234 -14.91 27.56 -23.67
CA ALA A 234 -14.38 28.74 -24.36
C ALA A 234 -14.53 28.60 -25.89
N ILE A 235 -14.14 27.44 -26.45
CA ILE A 235 -14.29 27.17 -27.89
C ILE A 235 -15.76 27.28 -28.30
N VAL A 236 -16.68 26.62 -27.59
CA VAL A 236 -18.11 26.64 -27.91
C VAL A 236 -18.69 28.04 -27.75
N GLY A 237 -18.35 28.76 -26.67
CA GLY A 237 -18.84 30.11 -26.39
C GLY A 237 -18.42 31.12 -27.46
N PHE A 238 -17.11 31.19 -27.78
CA PHE A 238 -16.61 32.13 -28.77
C PHE A 238 -17.03 31.73 -30.19
N SER A 239 -17.14 30.44 -30.52
CA SER A 239 -17.71 29.99 -31.77
C SER A 239 -19.18 30.43 -31.95
N SER A 240 -19.96 30.43 -30.87
CA SER A 240 -21.36 30.89 -30.90
C SER A 240 -21.44 32.42 -31.07
N ILE A 241 -20.50 33.18 -30.49
CA ILE A 241 -20.44 34.64 -30.66
C ILE A 241 -20.05 34.98 -32.11
N LEU A 242 -19.09 34.26 -32.72
CA LEU A 242 -18.70 34.42 -34.13
C LEU A 242 -19.82 34.18 -35.13
N ALA A 243 -20.87 33.47 -34.73
CA ALA A 243 -22.06 33.27 -35.54
C ALA A 243 -23.00 34.51 -35.56
N THR A 244 -22.72 35.52 -34.71
CA THR A 244 -23.42 36.81 -34.69
C THR A 244 -22.66 37.89 -35.44
N GLU A 245 -23.22 39.06 -35.62
CA GLU A 245 -22.51 40.20 -36.20
C GLU A 245 -21.47 40.70 -35.17
N VAL A 246 -20.18 40.60 -35.54
CA VAL A 246 -19.02 41.07 -34.77
C VAL A 246 -18.13 41.94 -35.69
N SER A 247 -17.37 42.85 -35.09
CA SER A 247 -16.37 43.63 -35.85
C SER A 247 -15.23 42.71 -36.32
N GLU A 248 -14.46 43.19 -37.32
CA GLU A 248 -13.33 42.39 -37.84
C GLU A 248 -12.22 42.21 -36.79
N GLU A 249 -12.01 43.23 -35.96
CA GLU A 249 -11.07 43.18 -34.83
C GLU A 249 -11.49 42.13 -33.81
N GLU A 250 -12.74 42.11 -33.38
CA GLU A 250 -13.30 41.09 -32.44
C GLU A 250 -13.27 39.69 -33.08
N ARG A 251 -13.50 39.58 -34.36
CA ARG A 251 -13.40 38.29 -35.09
C ARG A 251 -12.01 37.70 -34.97
N VAL A 252 -10.97 38.48 -35.20
CA VAL A 252 -9.57 38.05 -35.10
C VAL A 252 -9.25 37.65 -33.66
N GLU A 253 -9.69 38.43 -32.66
CA GLU A 253 -9.48 38.12 -31.26
C GLU A 253 -10.18 36.80 -30.84
N TYR A 254 -11.43 36.59 -31.24
CA TYR A 254 -12.17 35.39 -30.89
C TYR A 254 -11.62 34.13 -31.59
N LEU A 255 -11.14 34.26 -32.82
CA LEU A 255 -10.45 33.17 -33.50
C LEU A 255 -9.16 32.79 -32.81
N ASP A 256 -8.35 33.76 -32.35
CA ASP A 256 -7.12 33.50 -31.59
C ASP A 256 -7.43 32.81 -30.26
N ILE A 257 -8.51 33.21 -29.56
CA ILE A 257 -8.96 32.55 -28.31
C ILE A 257 -9.37 31.09 -28.60
N ILE A 258 -10.12 30.84 -29.67
CA ILE A 258 -10.54 29.48 -30.07
C ILE A 258 -9.31 28.62 -30.40
N GLU A 259 -8.37 29.15 -31.18
CA GLU A 259 -7.16 28.43 -31.59
C GLU A 259 -6.29 28.05 -30.40
N ARG A 260 -6.03 29.00 -29.47
CA ARG A 260 -5.29 28.72 -28.23
C ARG A 260 -5.96 27.68 -27.34
N ASN A 261 -7.28 27.71 -27.22
CA ASN A 261 -8.00 26.72 -26.41
C ASN A 261 -8.03 25.33 -27.06
N ASN A 262 -8.05 25.29 -28.42
CA ASN A 262 -7.95 24.05 -29.17
C ASN A 262 -6.56 23.40 -29.00
N GLU A 263 -5.49 24.18 -29.11
CA GLU A 263 -4.12 23.72 -28.85
C GLU A 263 -3.97 23.18 -27.42
N LEU A 264 -4.51 23.91 -26.44
CA LEU A 264 -4.51 23.48 -25.04
C LEU A 264 -5.24 22.13 -24.84
N LEU A 265 -6.39 21.97 -25.50
CA LEU A 265 -7.17 20.73 -25.42
C LEU A 265 -6.42 19.56 -26.07
N LEU A 266 -5.81 19.76 -27.25
CA LEU A 266 -4.99 18.74 -27.88
C LEU A 266 -3.78 18.34 -27.04
N GLN A 267 -3.11 19.31 -26.43
CA GLN A 267 -2.00 19.04 -25.48
C GLN A 267 -2.48 18.21 -24.30
N LEU A 268 -3.62 18.57 -23.70
CA LEU A 268 -4.20 17.84 -22.58
C LEU A 268 -4.52 16.39 -22.94
N ILE A 269 -5.13 16.16 -24.11
CA ILE A 269 -5.45 14.81 -24.61
C ILE A 269 -4.16 13.99 -24.78
N ASN A 270 -3.12 14.58 -25.38
CA ASN A 270 -1.84 13.91 -25.56
C ASN A 270 -1.16 13.59 -24.23
N ASP A 271 -1.20 14.51 -23.26
CA ASP A 271 -0.68 14.30 -21.90
C ASP A 271 -1.41 13.14 -21.19
N ILE A 272 -2.74 13.03 -21.33
CA ILE A 272 -3.54 11.93 -20.79
C ILE A 272 -3.17 10.60 -21.45
N LEU A 273 -3.01 10.57 -22.76
CA LEU A 273 -2.64 9.38 -23.51
C LEU A 273 -1.22 8.91 -23.13
N ASP A 274 -0.26 9.84 -23.04
CA ASP A 274 1.10 9.51 -22.60
C ASP A 274 1.09 8.96 -21.17
N LEU A 275 0.36 9.61 -20.25
CA LEU A 275 0.24 9.13 -18.87
C LEU A 275 -0.40 7.74 -18.79
N SER A 276 -1.45 7.49 -19.58
CA SER A 276 -2.11 6.18 -19.65
C SER A 276 -1.16 5.09 -20.16
N LYS A 277 -0.33 5.41 -21.17
CA LYS A 277 0.71 4.50 -21.68
C LYS A 277 1.81 4.25 -20.65
N ILE A 278 2.20 5.27 -19.90
CA ILE A 278 3.17 5.16 -18.79
C ILE A 278 2.64 4.21 -17.72
N GLU A 279 1.40 4.40 -17.28
CA GLU A 279 0.78 3.54 -16.26
C GLU A 279 0.61 2.09 -16.70
N ALA A 280 0.32 1.87 -17.97
CA ALA A 280 0.23 0.55 -18.56
C ALA A 280 1.60 -0.09 -18.88
N GLY A 281 2.72 0.66 -18.73
CA GLY A 281 4.05 0.19 -19.13
C GLY A 281 4.20 0.00 -20.65
N THR A 282 3.35 0.66 -21.46
CA THR A 282 3.29 0.51 -22.92
C THR A 282 3.82 1.71 -23.67
N LEU A 283 4.45 2.66 -22.98
CA LEU A 283 5.07 3.80 -23.63
C LEU A 283 6.30 3.34 -24.40
N GLU A 284 6.26 3.50 -25.72
CA GLU A 284 7.36 3.11 -26.61
C GLU A 284 8.48 4.17 -26.62
N TYR A 285 9.72 3.68 -26.61
CA TYR A 285 10.93 4.48 -26.72
C TYR A 285 11.72 4.06 -27.97
N VAL A 286 12.07 5.03 -28.80
CA VAL A 286 12.86 4.81 -30.03
C VAL A 286 14.27 5.32 -29.80
N TYR A 287 15.16 4.42 -29.41
CA TYR A 287 16.55 4.76 -29.15
C TYR A 287 17.37 4.91 -30.46
N ALA A 288 18.10 6.00 -30.55
CA ALA A 288 19.00 6.29 -31.65
C ALA A 288 20.23 7.08 -31.14
N ASN A 289 21.27 7.17 -31.99
CA ASN A 289 22.37 8.10 -31.74
C ASN A 289 21.89 9.52 -32.08
N VAL A 290 21.70 10.32 -31.05
CA VAL A 290 21.19 11.70 -31.16
C VAL A 290 22.34 12.68 -31.00
N ASP A 291 22.48 13.59 -31.99
CA ASP A 291 23.35 14.76 -31.86
C ASP A 291 22.65 15.80 -30.99
N ILE A 292 23.15 15.92 -29.76
CA ILE A 292 22.55 16.78 -28.74
C ILE A 292 22.71 18.26 -29.09
N ASN A 293 23.83 18.67 -29.69
CA ASN A 293 24.03 20.07 -30.08
C ASN A 293 23.02 20.48 -31.16
N LYS A 294 22.82 19.61 -32.14
CA LYS A 294 21.80 19.83 -33.19
C LYS A 294 20.40 19.88 -32.59
N MET A 295 20.06 18.95 -31.74
CA MET A 295 18.76 18.91 -31.05
C MET A 295 18.50 20.18 -30.19
N VAL A 296 19.50 20.64 -29.44
CA VAL A 296 19.38 21.87 -28.64
C VAL A 296 19.22 23.08 -29.51
N SER A 297 19.92 23.16 -30.66
CA SER A 297 19.78 24.25 -31.65
C SER A 297 18.37 24.25 -32.29
N GLU A 298 17.81 23.09 -32.59
CA GLU A 298 16.42 22.97 -33.11
C GLU A 298 15.40 23.46 -32.06
N ILE A 299 15.62 23.11 -30.80
CA ILE A 299 14.79 23.57 -29.66
C ILE A 299 14.92 25.09 -29.49
N GLU A 300 16.13 25.65 -29.57
CA GLU A 300 16.37 27.08 -29.50
C GLU A 300 15.60 27.83 -30.58
N GLN A 301 15.73 27.40 -31.84
CA GLN A 301 15.04 28.00 -32.97
C GLN A 301 13.51 27.98 -32.80
N ALA A 302 12.95 26.82 -32.41
CA ALA A 302 11.53 26.70 -32.14
C ALA A 302 11.07 27.59 -30.97
N THR A 303 11.92 27.73 -29.93
CA THR A 303 11.63 28.58 -28.78
C THR A 303 11.70 30.07 -29.14
N SER A 304 12.65 30.48 -29.99
CA SER A 304 12.80 31.87 -30.39
C SER A 304 11.58 32.40 -31.16
N ILE A 305 10.92 31.55 -31.95
CA ILE A 305 9.66 31.88 -32.66
C ILE A 305 8.51 32.11 -31.65
N ARG A 306 8.48 31.31 -30.59
CA ARG A 306 7.44 31.39 -29.54
C ARG A 306 7.67 32.53 -28.58
N LEU A 307 8.90 33.02 -28.46
CA LEU A 307 9.28 34.11 -27.58
C LEU A 307 8.88 35.46 -28.17
N THR A 308 7.65 35.90 -27.95
CA THR A 308 7.12 37.18 -28.41
C THR A 308 7.52 38.35 -27.50
N ASN A 309 7.89 38.06 -26.25
CA ASN A 309 8.28 39.06 -25.28
C ASN A 309 9.73 39.53 -25.50
N LYS A 310 9.94 40.78 -25.88
CA LYS A 310 11.26 41.39 -26.15
C LYS A 310 12.09 41.63 -24.91
N ASP A 311 11.47 41.61 -23.71
CA ASP A 311 12.17 41.81 -22.45
C ASP A 311 12.81 40.53 -21.90
N VAL A 312 12.61 39.42 -22.60
CA VAL A 312 13.20 38.10 -22.23
C VAL A 312 14.23 37.71 -23.29
N ARG A 313 15.46 37.42 -22.84
CA ARG A 313 16.55 36.93 -23.69
C ARG A 313 16.64 35.40 -23.64
N LEU A 314 16.71 34.79 -24.81
CA LEU A 314 17.04 33.36 -24.93
C LEU A 314 18.56 33.19 -25.00
N VAL A 315 19.10 32.25 -24.25
CA VAL A 315 20.53 31.91 -24.21
C VAL A 315 20.68 30.40 -24.34
N THR A 316 21.63 29.94 -25.16
CA THR A 316 21.92 28.51 -25.35
C THR A 316 23.35 28.21 -24.92
N VAL A 317 23.53 27.12 -24.17
CA VAL A 317 24.84 26.70 -23.65
C VAL A 317 25.09 25.24 -24.03
N THR A 318 26.05 25.04 -24.94
CA THR A 318 26.51 23.73 -25.42
C THR A 318 28.04 23.63 -25.25
N PRO A 319 28.54 23.19 -24.07
CA PRO A 319 29.95 23.31 -23.73
C PRO A 319 30.87 22.36 -24.53
N LEU A 320 30.35 21.32 -25.15
CA LEU A 320 31.10 20.39 -25.98
C LEU A 320 30.93 20.70 -27.46
N PRO A 321 31.97 20.60 -28.32
CA PRO A 321 31.86 20.87 -29.75
C PRO A 321 30.96 19.84 -30.48
N GLY A 322 30.76 18.69 -29.91
CA GLY A 322 29.84 17.64 -30.36
C GLY A 322 29.53 16.67 -29.23
N LEU A 323 28.27 16.28 -29.13
CA LEU A 323 27.81 15.33 -28.12
C LEU A 323 26.80 14.39 -28.75
N LEU A 324 27.17 13.10 -28.85
CA LEU A 324 26.28 12.02 -29.28
C LEU A 324 25.83 11.23 -28.06
N LEU A 325 24.51 11.03 -27.92
CA LEU A 325 23.92 10.17 -26.90
C LEU A 325 23.01 9.12 -27.57
N TYR A 326 23.08 7.89 -27.09
CA TYR A 326 22.15 6.83 -27.49
C TYR A 326 20.87 6.95 -26.63
N THR A 327 19.83 7.55 -27.19
CA THR A 327 18.64 7.94 -26.44
C THR A 327 17.45 8.19 -27.39
N ASP A 328 16.27 8.54 -26.86
CA ASP A 328 15.10 8.93 -27.64
C ASP A 328 15.01 10.46 -27.74
N GLN A 329 15.34 11.00 -28.92
CA GLN A 329 15.28 12.44 -29.19
C GLN A 329 13.91 13.05 -28.94
N ARG A 330 12.85 12.36 -29.36
CA ARG A 330 11.47 12.87 -29.22
C ARG A 330 11.09 13.03 -27.76
N ARG A 331 11.44 12.07 -26.93
CA ARG A 331 11.13 12.10 -25.48
C ARG A 331 11.95 13.15 -24.75
N ILE A 332 13.22 13.31 -25.09
CA ILE A 332 14.07 14.38 -24.52
C ILE A 332 13.52 15.76 -24.92
N THR A 333 13.19 15.93 -26.20
CA THR A 333 12.58 17.18 -26.71
C THR A 333 11.27 17.47 -25.97
N GLN A 334 10.46 16.46 -25.65
CA GLN A 334 9.25 16.62 -24.87
C GLN A 334 9.53 17.16 -23.47
N VAL A 335 10.56 16.63 -22.77
CA VAL A 335 10.99 17.14 -21.46
C VAL A 335 11.44 18.59 -21.56
N PHE A 336 12.29 18.93 -22.53
CA PHE A 336 12.72 20.30 -22.76
C PHE A 336 11.55 21.25 -23.03
N ASN A 337 10.65 20.88 -23.93
CA ASN A 337 9.49 21.69 -24.28
C ASN A 337 8.59 21.98 -23.07
N ASN A 338 8.46 21.02 -22.15
CA ASN A 338 7.72 21.22 -20.92
C ASN A 338 8.42 22.24 -19.99
N PHE A 339 9.74 22.13 -19.81
CA PHE A 339 10.51 23.09 -19.00
C PHE A 339 10.49 24.48 -19.63
N ILE A 340 10.68 24.59 -20.95
CA ILE A 340 10.66 25.84 -21.70
C ILE A 340 9.28 26.50 -21.64
N SER A 341 8.21 25.75 -21.80
CA SER A 341 6.85 26.26 -21.67
C SER A 341 6.61 26.88 -20.28
N ASN A 342 7.11 26.22 -19.23
CA ASN A 342 7.07 26.79 -17.88
C ASN A 342 7.92 28.06 -17.77
N ALA A 343 9.16 28.07 -18.28
CA ALA A 343 10.03 29.23 -18.27
C ALA A 343 9.40 30.43 -18.99
N LEU A 344 8.86 30.24 -20.21
CA LEU A 344 8.16 31.29 -20.97
C LEU A 344 6.93 31.86 -20.23
N LYS A 345 6.21 31.01 -19.54
CA LYS A 345 5.00 31.36 -18.78
C LYS A 345 5.29 32.18 -17.51
N PHE A 346 6.42 31.91 -16.85
CA PHE A 346 6.72 32.48 -15.55
C PHE A 346 7.82 33.56 -15.56
N THR A 347 8.41 33.87 -16.73
CA THR A 347 9.42 34.91 -16.91
C THR A 347 8.83 36.10 -17.63
N ALA A 348 8.59 37.19 -16.93
CA ALA A 348 8.09 38.43 -17.51
C ALA A 348 9.22 39.29 -18.12
N ALA A 349 10.42 39.24 -17.54
CA ALA A 349 11.61 39.93 -18.04
C ALA A 349 12.87 39.21 -17.57
N GLY A 350 13.98 39.35 -18.32
CA GLY A 350 15.26 38.74 -17.97
C GLY A 350 15.76 37.73 -19.00
N SER A 351 16.01 36.47 -18.59
CA SER A 351 16.56 35.47 -19.52
C SER A 351 16.04 34.06 -19.26
N ILE A 352 16.00 33.30 -20.34
CA ILE A 352 15.81 31.84 -20.30
C ILE A 352 17.06 31.19 -20.90
N THR A 353 17.71 30.32 -20.16
CA THR A 353 18.92 29.61 -20.58
C THR A 353 18.59 28.14 -20.79
N ILE A 354 18.90 27.62 -21.98
CA ILE A 354 18.72 26.20 -22.35
C ILE A 354 20.11 25.61 -22.56
N GLY A 355 20.38 24.45 -21.99
CA GLY A 355 21.67 23.82 -22.25
C GLY A 355 21.91 22.53 -21.48
N TYR A 356 23.19 22.14 -21.49
CA TYR A 356 23.67 21.00 -20.71
C TYR A 356 25.04 21.33 -20.09
N GLY A 357 25.41 20.62 -19.02
CA GLY A 357 26.70 20.73 -18.35
C GLY A 357 27.74 19.77 -18.90
N MET A 358 28.98 19.90 -18.43
CA MET A 358 30.02 18.89 -18.68
C MET A 358 29.62 17.54 -18.06
N PRO A 359 30.00 16.41 -18.70
CA PRO A 359 29.75 15.08 -18.14
C PRO A 359 30.40 14.92 -16.77
N GLU A 360 29.61 14.46 -15.81
CA GLU A 360 30.04 14.17 -14.45
C GLU A 360 29.49 12.81 -13.99
N ASN A 361 30.33 11.97 -13.36
CA ASN A 361 29.93 10.65 -12.84
C ASN A 361 29.20 9.75 -13.85
N SER A 362 29.59 9.78 -15.12
CA SER A 362 28.92 9.08 -16.23
C SER A 362 27.50 9.56 -16.53
N TYR A 363 27.15 10.79 -16.17
CA TYR A 363 25.90 11.45 -16.52
C TYR A 363 26.15 12.82 -17.13
N ILE A 364 25.21 13.26 -17.95
CA ILE A 364 25.11 14.64 -18.43
C ILE A 364 23.86 15.26 -17.85
N ARG A 365 24.02 16.44 -17.26
CA ARG A 365 22.92 17.24 -16.75
C ARG A 365 22.46 18.24 -17.78
N PHE A 366 21.22 18.12 -18.21
CA PHE A 366 20.47 19.04 -19.05
C PHE A 366 19.67 19.99 -18.18
N TYR A 367 19.51 21.24 -18.62
CA TYR A 367 18.78 22.21 -17.80
C TYR A 367 18.10 23.30 -18.64
N VAL A 368 17.04 23.86 -18.06
CA VAL A 368 16.41 25.12 -18.45
C VAL A 368 16.37 26.00 -17.22
N THR A 369 17.07 27.13 -17.30
CA THR A 369 17.10 28.13 -16.23
C THR A 369 16.33 29.37 -16.64
N ASP A 370 15.43 29.81 -15.80
CA ASP A 370 14.68 31.06 -15.97
C ASP A 370 14.98 32.04 -14.84
N THR A 371 14.80 33.33 -15.13
CA THR A 371 14.91 34.42 -14.12
C THR A 371 13.53 34.93 -13.70
N GLY A 372 12.54 34.06 -13.70
CA GLY A 372 11.15 34.39 -13.42
C GLY A 372 10.82 34.47 -11.93
N THR A 373 9.55 34.20 -11.60
CA THR A 373 9.01 34.35 -10.24
C THR A 373 9.61 33.38 -9.22
N GLY A 374 10.23 32.30 -9.68
CA GLY A 374 10.75 31.24 -8.81
C GLY A 374 9.65 30.47 -8.06
N ILE A 375 10.09 29.47 -7.28
CA ILE A 375 9.24 28.52 -6.55
C ILE A 375 9.73 28.49 -5.10
N SER A 376 8.80 28.47 -4.13
CA SER A 376 9.15 28.31 -2.72
C SER A 376 9.66 26.88 -2.45
N SER A 377 10.53 26.73 -1.44
CA SER A 377 11.09 25.43 -1.04
C SER A 377 10.01 24.41 -0.65
N GLU A 378 8.90 24.86 -0.07
CA GLU A 378 7.76 24.02 0.31
C GLU A 378 7.08 23.42 -0.92
N ASN A 379 6.92 24.22 -1.96
CA ASN A 379 6.27 23.79 -3.19
C ASN A 379 7.18 22.99 -4.11
N ALA A 380 8.49 23.21 -4.07
CA ALA A 380 9.46 22.55 -4.95
C ALA A 380 9.46 21.02 -4.83
N GLN A 381 9.14 20.47 -3.66
CA GLN A 381 9.07 19.02 -3.44
C GLN A 381 7.86 18.36 -4.15
N GLY A 382 6.78 19.12 -4.36
CA GLY A 382 5.52 18.57 -4.87
C GLY A 382 5.24 18.85 -6.34
N ILE A 383 6.03 19.67 -7.04
CA ILE A 383 5.70 20.13 -8.42
C ILE A 383 5.72 19.03 -9.48
N PHE A 384 6.38 17.90 -9.22
CA PHE A 384 6.37 16.74 -10.09
C PHE A 384 5.17 15.82 -9.87
N ASN A 385 4.33 16.10 -8.86
CA ASN A 385 3.08 15.38 -8.67
C ASN A 385 2.05 15.80 -9.74
N ARG A 386 1.15 14.89 -10.05
CA ARG A 386 0.09 15.11 -11.04
C ARG A 386 -0.85 16.23 -10.62
N PHE A 387 -1.23 17.10 -11.56
CA PHE A 387 -2.18 18.23 -11.36
C PHE A 387 -1.75 19.30 -10.38
N VAL A 388 -0.49 19.34 -10.00
CA VAL A 388 0.01 20.43 -9.17
C VAL A 388 0.16 21.68 -10.02
N LYS A 389 -0.56 22.74 -9.64
CA LYS A 389 -0.46 24.10 -10.20
C LYS A 389 -0.20 25.04 -9.04
N LEU A 390 0.88 25.81 -9.11
CA LEU A 390 1.21 26.81 -8.09
C LEU A 390 0.39 28.09 -8.26
N ASP A 391 -0.08 28.35 -9.49
CA ASP A 391 -0.93 29.46 -9.84
C ASP A 391 -2.12 28.93 -10.67
N SER A 392 -3.31 29.02 -10.09
CA SER A 392 -4.55 28.55 -10.72
C SER A 392 -5.01 29.44 -11.87
N PHE A 393 -4.52 30.68 -11.97
CA PHE A 393 -4.88 31.61 -13.05
C PHE A 393 -4.02 31.42 -14.31
N LYS A 394 -2.87 30.76 -14.20
CA LYS A 394 -2.02 30.50 -15.37
C LYS A 394 -2.37 29.17 -16.02
N GLN A 395 -2.55 29.21 -17.35
CA GLN A 395 -2.89 28.03 -18.16
C GLN A 395 -1.84 26.91 -18.04
N GLY A 396 -2.29 25.66 -18.00
CA GLY A 396 -1.44 24.47 -18.00
C GLY A 396 -2.17 23.27 -17.44
N THR A 397 -1.78 22.06 -17.88
CA THR A 397 -2.44 20.79 -17.52
C THR A 397 -2.05 20.28 -16.13
N GLY A 398 -0.90 20.70 -15.59
CA GLY A 398 -0.31 20.14 -14.36
C GLY A 398 0.18 18.69 -14.54
N LEU A 399 0.23 18.17 -15.77
CA LEU A 399 0.71 16.82 -16.06
C LEU A 399 2.13 16.80 -16.63
N GLY A 400 2.56 17.87 -17.29
CA GLY A 400 3.83 17.89 -18.03
C GLY A 400 5.04 17.51 -17.17
N LEU A 401 5.18 18.04 -15.95
CA LEU A 401 6.32 17.71 -15.07
C LEU A 401 6.25 16.25 -14.59
N ALA A 402 5.07 15.72 -14.31
CA ALA A 402 4.90 14.32 -13.94
C ALA A 402 5.23 13.36 -15.10
N ILE A 403 4.85 13.71 -16.32
CA ILE A 403 5.22 12.97 -17.53
C ILE A 403 6.75 13.06 -17.74
N SER A 404 7.34 14.25 -17.61
CA SER A 404 8.79 14.45 -17.72
C SER A 404 9.56 13.58 -16.72
N GLN A 405 9.09 13.48 -15.48
CA GLN A 405 9.70 12.63 -14.45
C GLN A 405 9.70 11.16 -14.84
N ASN A 406 8.59 10.67 -15.38
CA ASN A 406 8.51 9.27 -15.82
C ASN A 406 9.41 9.01 -17.04
N ILE A 407 9.42 9.92 -18.03
CA ILE A 407 10.31 9.82 -19.20
C ILE A 407 11.78 9.73 -18.76
N VAL A 408 12.21 10.64 -17.91
CA VAL A 408 13.61 10.69 -17.45
C VAL A 408 13.97 9.45 -16.64
N LYS A 409 13.07 8.97 -15.78
CA LYS A 409 13.26 7.72 -15.02
C LYS A 409 13.44 6.51 -15.92
N GLU A 410 12.63 6.38 -16.97
CA GLU A 410 12.78 5.29 -17.96
C GLU A 410 14.08 5.39 -18.75
N LEU A 411 14.53 6.59 -19.05
CA LEU A 411 15.84 6.86 -19.65
C LEU A 411 17.01 6.71 -18.68
N LYS A 412 16.73 6.20 -17.45
CA LYS A 412 17.72 5.94 -16.39
C LYS A 412 18.43 7.19 -15.88
N GLY A 413 17.74 8.33 -15.92
CA GLY A 413 18.19 9.61 -15.39
C GLY A 413 17.46 10.03 -14.13
N GLU A 414 17.83 11.18 -13.62
CA GLU A 414 17.18 11.88 -12.50
C GLU A 414 16.67 13.23 -12.97
N ILE A 415 15.63 13.75 -12.35
CA ILE A 415 15.01 15.04 -12.65
C ILE A 415 14.83 15.83 -11.37
N GLY A 416 14.99 17.14 -11.46
CA GLY A 416 14.82 18.01 -10.30
C GLY A 416 14.64 19.48 -10.64
N VAL A 417 14.50 20.29 -9.60
CA VAL A 417 14.40 21.74 -9.67
C VAL A 417 15.26 22.38 -8.58
N GLU A 418 15.94 23.43 -8.94
CA GLU A 418 16.59 24.36 -8.03
C GLU A 418 15.93 25.72 -8.23
N SER A 419 15.30 26.26 -7.20
CA SER A 419 14.53 27.49 -7.33
C SER A 419 14.56 28.31 -6.06
N GLN A 420 14.50 29.61 -6.23
CA GLN A 420 14.34 30.58 -5.16
C GLN A 420 13.29 31.61 -5.57
N LEU A 421 12.38 31.90 -4.67
CA LEU A 421 11.30 32.87 -4.91
C LEU A 421 11.91 34.23 -5.35
N SER A 422 11.36 34.82 -6.41
CA SER A 422 11.80 36.08 -7.04
C SER A 422 13.22 36.07 -7.64
N LYS A 423 13.85 34.89 -7.78
CA LYS A 423 15.17 34.76 -8.46
C LYS A 423 15.12 33.86 -9.69
N GLY A 424 14.04 33.13 -9.86
CA GLY A 424 13.85 32.19 -10.96
C GLY A 424 14.05 30.73 -10.56
N SER A 425 14.03 29.86 -11.56
CA SER A 425 14.13 28.42 -11.38
C SER A 425 15.09 27.80 -12.39
N THR A 426 15.73 26.70 -11.99
CA THR A 426 16.48 25.81 -12.88
C THR A 426 15.85 24.44 -12.80
N PHE A 427 15.12 24.06 -13.84
CA PHE A 427 14.65 22.71 -14.04
C PHE A 427 15.75 21.91 -14.75
N TRP A 428 16.06 20.74 -14.22
CA TRP A 428 17.14 19.92 -14.76
C TRP A 428 16.78 18.45 -14.79
N PHE A 429 17.45 17.72 -15.68
CA PHE A 429 17.43 16.28 -15.71
C PHE A 429 18.80 15.74 -16.11
N THR A 430 19.11 14.51 -15.74
CA THR A 430 20.33 13.82 -16.10
C THR A 430 20.04 12.67 -17.06
N LEU A 431 21.00 12.36 -17.92
CA LEU A 431 20.97 11.14 -18.71
C LEU A 431 22.32 10.43 -18.62
N PRO A 432 22.34 9.08 -18.68
CA PRO A 432 23.59 8.33 -18.71
C PRO A 432 24.44 8.72 -19.92
N PHE A 433 25.72 8.94 -19.67
CA PHE A 433 26.71 9.22 -20.69
C PHE A 433 27.82 8.15 -20.65
N TYR A 434 27.84 7.31 -21.65
CA TYR A 434 28.91 6.36 -21.84
C TYR A 434 29.85 6.93 -22.90
N LYS A 435 31.11 7.25 -22.49
CA LYS A 435 32.13 7.65 -23.45
C LYS A 435 32.33 6.47 -24.39
N MET A 436 31.98 6.63 -25.66
CA MET A 436 32.29 5.63 -26.67
C MET A 436 33.79 5.55 -26.81
N ASP A 437 34.39 4.53 -26.20
CA ASP A 437 35.74 4.10 -26.61
C ASP A 437 35.59 3.52 -28.01
N ALA A 438 36.40 4.06 -28.97
CA ALA A 438 36.31 3.79 -30.40
C ALA A 438 36.53 2.30 -30.79
N HIS A 439 36.54 1.37 -29.84
CA HIS A 439 36.85 -0.05 -30.04
C HIS A 439 35.96 -1.08 -29.32
N ARG A 440 34.81 -0.70 -28.79
CA ARG A 440 33.88 -1.71 -28.25
C ARG A 440 32.42 -1.45 -28.68
N SER A 441 32.00 -2.18 -29.72
CA SER A 441 30.57 -2.49 -29.92
C SER A 441 30.13 -3.42 -28.80
N ILE A 442 29.50 -2.89 -27.76
CA ILE A 442 28.83 -3.70 -26.76
C ILE A 442 27.35 -3.31 -26.79
N PHE A 443 26.57 -4.12 -27.49
CA PHE A 443 25.14 -4.25 -27.23
C PHE A 443 24.99 -5.27 -26.10
N PRO A 444 24.14 -5.03 -25.08
CA PRO A 444 23.58 -6.09 -24.27
C PRO A 444 22.48 -6.82 -25.03
#